data_7e61e7ec33f6975445c414ff717c87fe
#
_entry.id   7e61e7ec33f6975445c414ff717c87fe
#
_cell.length_a   1.000
_cell.length_b   1.000
_cell.length_c   1.000
_cell.angle_alpha   90.00
_cell.angle_beta   90.00
_cell.angle_gamma   90.00
#
_symmetry.space_group_name_H-M   'P 1'
#
loop_
_entity.id
_entity.type
_entity.pdbx_description
1 polymer ?
#
loop_
_entity_poly.entity_id
_entity_poly.type
_entity_poly.pdbx_seq_one_letter_code
_entity_poly.pdbx_strand_id
1 'polypeptide(L)'
;MDLSRLQRRLRMLAPRYWPTWLGLGSLRLIAPLPYTWQLHIGRLIGRMVHLLPLPYVRIARRNIEICLPELSPDARETLLKRHFESLGIGLCETAVTWWSRDERVRSLAQVEGLDHLQRALARGRGAILVGGHFTTIEIGTRILGTVVPINVLYRPTRNEVLSALMASQIAHHGQRAIRNDDIRTLVRALKRNGAVWYAPDQSYRNKGAAMVPFFGTPAATTTSTSRLARMTGAAVLTYFPQRLPGTQGYRVFIGPELEDFPSDDPVADTIRFGALLEAQIRHHPEQYLWMHRRFKGLSADYPDYYGRDTRLRKRALVRGS
;
A
#
# COMPACT_ATOMS: atom_id res chain seq x y z
N MET A 1 -29.58 -20.05 12.11
CA MET A 1 -28.38 -19.21 12.45
C MET A 1 -27.17 -20.14 12.43
N ASP A 2 -26.19 -19.87 11.58
CA ASP A 2 -25.04 -20.76 11.32
C ASP A 2 -24.14 -20.82 12.58
N LEU A 3 -24.07 -21.98 13.24
CA LEU A 3 -23.29 -22.22 14.46
C LEU A 3 -21.81 -21.88 14.24
N SER A 4 -21.28 -22.06 13.02
CA SER A 4 -19.90 -21.74 12.67
C SER A 4 -19.63 -20.22 12.69
N ARG A 5 -20.61 -19.42 12.29
CA ARG A 5 -20.52 -17.94 12.35
C ARG A 5 -20.60 -17.42 13.79
N LEU A 6 -21.42 -18.05 14.63
CA LEU A 6 -21.51 -17.69 16.04
C LEU A 6 -20.21 -18.01 16.78
N GLN A 7 -19.67 -19.21 16.59
CA GLN A 7 -18.39 -19.62 17.17
C GLN A 7 -17.24 -18.69 16.74
N ARG A 8 -17.21 -18.29 15.46
CA ARG A 8 -16.22 -17.33 14.96
C ARG A 8 -16.34 -15.96 15.63
N ARG A 9 -17.55 -15.45 15.81
CA ARG A 9 -17.78 -14.17 16.52
C ARG A 9 -17.33 -14.25 17.98
N LEU A 10 -17.63 -15.34 18.69
CA LEU A 10 -17.21 -15.54 20.08
C LEU A 10 -15.67 -15.62 20.20
N ARG A 11 -14.98 -16.26 19.26
CA ARG A 11 -13.50 -16.28 19.21
C ARG A 11 -12.91 -14.87 19.11
N MET A 12 -13.55 -13.97 18.36
CA MET A 12 -13.07 -12.58 18.18
C MET A 12 -13.20 -11.74 19.45
N LEU A 13 -13.96 -12.16 20.45
CA LEU A 13 -14.12 -11.51 21.77
C LEU A 13 -13.07 -12.01 22.77
N ALA A 14 -12.26 -13.01 22.44
CA ALA A 14 -11.22 -13.56 23.33
C ALA A 14 -10.25 -12.47 23.80
N PRO A 15 -9.70 -12.56 25.05
CA PRO A 15 -8.83 -11.55 25.66
C PRO A 15 -7.63 -11.16 24.79
N ARG A 16 -7.09 -12.08 24.00
CA ARG A 16 -5.99 -11.82 23.03
C ARG A 16 -6.31 -10.72 22.03
N TYR A 17 -7.57 -10.42 21.76
CA TYR A 17 -8.02 -9.37 20.83
C TYR A 17 -8.43 -8.07 21.51
N TRP A 18 -8.45 -7.98 22.83
CA TRP A 18 -8.84 -6.76 23.56
C TRP A 18 -7.99 -5.55 23.17
N PRO A 19 -6.64 -5.66 23.03
CA PRO A 19 -5.85 -4.53 22.53
C PRO A 19 -6.29 -4.06 21.12
N THR A 20 -6.69 -5.00 20.27
CA THR A 20 -7.23 -4.67 18.94
C THR A 20 -8.54 -3.93 19.03
N TRP A 21 -9.48 -4.40 19.86
CA TRP A 21 -10.77 -3.76 20.08
C TRP A 21 -10.61 -2.36 20.70
N LEU A 22 -9.69 -2.20 21.66
CA LEU A 22 -9.37 -0.91 22.24
C LEU A 22 -8.84 0.06 21.17
N GLY A 23 -7.90 -0.39 20.35
CA GLY A 23 -7.37 0.42 19.24
C GLY A 23 -8.46 0.80 18.23
N LEU A 24 -9.33 -0.14 17.84
CA LEU A 24 -10.46 0.11 16.94
C LEU A 24 -11.48 1.07 17.55
N GLY A 25 -11.78 0.93 18.85
CA GLY A 25 -12.64 1.85 19.60
C GLY A 25 -12.07 3.27 19.61
N SER A 26 -10.77 3.42 19.86
CA SER A 26 -10.08 4.71 19.81
C SER A 26 -10.15 5.34 18.41
N LEU A 27 -9.91 4.56 17.36
CA LEU A 27 -10.07 5.03 15.98
C LEU A 27 -11.52 5.43 15.67
N ARG A 28 -12.50 4.70 16.18
CA ARG A 28 -13.91 5.02 16.00
C ARG A 28 -14.29 6.36 16.64
N LEU A 29 -13.66 6.72 17.77
CA LEU A 29 -13.83 8.03 18.42
C LEU A 29 -13.13 9.15 17.66
N ILE A 30 -12.04 8.87 16.97
CA ILE A 30 -11.31 9.85 16.13
C ILE A 30 -12.08 10.17 14.85
N ALA A 31 -12.83 9.21 14.30
CA ALA A 31 -13.52 9.35 13.01
C ALA A 31 -14.42 10.59 12.87
N PRO A 32 -15.25 10.98 13.85
CA PRO A 32 -16.13 12.14 13.75
C PRO A 32 -15.42 13.48 13.96
N LEU A 33 -14.18 13.50 14.48
CA LEU A 33 -13.48 14.73 14.78
C LEU A 33 -13.26 15.60 13.53
N PRO A 34 -13.13 16.93 13.67
CA PRO A 34 -12.70 17.81 12.58
C PRO A 34 -11.37 17.34 11.97
N TYR A 35 -11.21 17.53 10.67
CA TYR A 35 -10.01 17.06 9.95
C TYR A 35 -8.70 17.60 10.53
N THR A 36 -8.69 18.87 10.97
CA THR A 36 -7.54 19.48 11.65
C THR A 36 -7.09 18.72 12.88
N TRP A 37 -8.04 18.31 13.74
CA TRP A 37 -7.74 17.52 14.94
C TRP A 37 -7.18 16.14 14.60
N GLN A 38 -7.71 15.49 13.56
CA GLN A 38 -7.20 14.21 13.09
C GLN A 38 -5.75 14.32 12.63
N LEU A 39 -5.39 15.40 11.92
CA LEU A 39 -4.01 15.68 11.52
C LEU A 39 -3.08 15.90 12.72
N HIS A 40 -3.52 16.64 13.73
CA HIS A 40 -2.71 16.89 14.94
C HIS A 40 -2.50 15.61 15.76
N ILE A 41 -3.56 14.87 16.01
CA ILE A 41 -3.51 13.57 16.72
C ILE A 41 -2.59 12.61 15.98
N GLY A 42 -2.77 12.49 14.66
CA GLY A 42 -1.95 11.63 13.83
C GLY A 42 -0.46 12.00 13.88
N ARG A 43 -0.12 13.30 13.75
CA ARG A 43 1.27 13.76 13.90
C ARG A 43 1.84 13.41 15.26
N LEU A 44 1.07 13.62 16.33
CA LEU A 44 1.51 13.31 17.70
C LEU A 44 1.81 11.82 17.85
N ILE A 45 0.89 10.95 17.41
CA ILE A 45 1.09 9.49 17.40
C ILE A 45 2.36 9.12 16.62
N GLY A 46 2.51 9.68 15.42
CA GLY A 46 3.68 9.43 14.59
C GLY A 46 5.01 9.83 15.24
N ARG A 47 5.05 11.02 15.88
CA ARG A 47 6.23 11.48 16.66
C ARG A 47 6.56 10.53 17.80
N MET A 48 5.55 10.09 18.53
CA MET A 48 5.76 9.12 19.62
C MET A 48 6.34 7.81 19.10
N VAL A 49 5.80 7.28 18.00
CA VAL A 49 6.31 6.05 17.37
C VAL A 49 7.75 6.22 16.88
N HIS A 50 8.08 7.39 16.30
CA HIS A 50 9.44 7.70 15.84
C HIS A 50 10.48 7.67 16.98
N LEU A 51 10.12 8.11 18.18
CA LEU A 51 11.01 8.14 19.35
C LEU A 51 11.26 6.73 19.94
N LEU A 52 10.44 5.75 19.61
CA LEU A 52 10.58 4.39 20.13
C LEU A 52 11.66 3.61 19.35
N PRO A 53 12.46 2.76 20.02
CA PRO A 53 13.51 1.95 19.38
C PRO A 53 12.93 0.75 18.61
N LEU A 54 11.92 0.99 17.78
CA LEU A 54 11.22 -0.05 17.03
C LEU A 54 12.01 -0.51 15.81
N PRO A 55 11.93 -1.79 15.45
CA PRO A 55 12.57 -2.29 14.23
C PRO A 55 12.15 -1.54 12.97
N TYR A 56 10.92 -1.08 12.90
CA TYR A 56 10.37 -0.35 11.75
C TYR A 56 11.04 1.01 11.54
N VAL A 57 11.43 1.72 12.63
CA VAL A 57 12.18 2.99 12.55
C VAL A 57 13.55 2.75 11.93
N ARG A 58 14.26 1.69 12.36
CA ARG A 58 15.58 1.33 11.79
C ARG A 58 15.49 0.93 10.32
N ILE A 59 14.43 0.18 9.93
CA ILE A 59 14.22 -0.21 8.53
C ILE A 59 13.95 1.03 7.68
N ALA A 60 13.07 1.92 8.13
CA ALA A 60 12.75 3.15 7.40
C ALA A 60 13.99 4.04 7.23
N ARG A 61 14.77 4.26 8.30
CA ARG A 61 16.05 5.00 8.23
C ARG A 61 16.99 4.38 7.20
N ARG A 62 17.17 3.06 7.25
CA ARG A 62 18.05 2.38 6.30
C ARG A 62 17.58 2.49 4.85
N ASN A 63 16.28 2.40 4.59
CA ASN A 63 15.74 2.58 3.26
C ASN A 63 15.94 4.01 2.74
N ILE A 64 15.72 5.03 3.58
CA ILE A 64 15.96 6.44 3.23
C ILE A 64 17.46 6.67 2.93
N GLU A 65 18.37 6.10 3.73
CA GLU A 65 19.82 6.19 3.48
C GLU A 65 20.21 5.59 2.13
N ILE A 66 19.62 4.46 1.75
CA ILE A 66 19.93 3.77 0.48
C ILE A 66 19.31 4.54 -0.70
N CYS A 67 18.07 4.99 -0.57
CA CYS A 67 17.32 5.56 -1.69
C CYS A 67 17.61 7.04 -1.93
N LEU A 68 18.02 7.78 -0.91
CA LEU A 68 18.24 9.23 -0.97
C LEU A 68 19.63 9.58 -0.39
N PRO A 69 20.71 9.04 -0.99
CA PRO A 69 22.07 9.27 -0.50
C PRO A 69 22.51 10.72 -0.67
N GLU A 70 21.88 11.48 -1.58
CA GLU A 70 22.12 12.89 -1.83
C GLU A 70 21.68 13.81 -0.67
N LEU A 71 20.79 13.35 0.20
CA LEU A 71 20.35 14.12 1.37
C LEU A 71 21.44 14.09 2.46
N SER A 72 21.62 15.22 3.15
CA SER A 72 22.46 15.26 4.36
C SER A 72 21.89 14.37 5.48
N PRO A 73 22.70 13.94 6.46
CA PRO A 73 22.22 13.16 7.60
C PRO A 73 21.03 13.83 8.33
N ASP A 74 21.09 15.15 8.53
CA ASP A 74 20.03 15.91 9.19
C ASP A 74 18.75 15.99 8.34
N ALA A 75 18.88 16.11 7.02
CA ALA A 75 17.74 16.09 6.11
C ALA A 75 17.08 14.71 6.09
N ARG A 76 17.85 13.62 6.14
CA ARG A 76 17.31 12.25 6.24
C ARG A 76 16.58 12.03 7.56
N GLU A 77 17.11 12.50 8.68
CA GLU A 77 16.44 12.36 9.98
C GLU A 77 15.15 13.21 10.05
N THR A 78 15.18 14.40 9.45
CA THR A 78 13.98 15.24 9.28
C THR A 78 12.93 14.54 8.44
N LEU A 79 13.33 13.93 7.32
CA LEU A 79 12.44 13.13 6.48
C LEU A 79 11.87 11.93 7.23
N LEU A 80 12.70 11.21 7.97
CA LEU A 80 12.28 10.07 8.79
C LEU A 80 11.20 10.48 9.81
N LYS A 81 11.39 11.59 10.51
CA LYS A 81 10.40 12.15 11.43
C LYS A 81 9.09 12.47 10.72
N ARG A 82 9.15 13.18 9.57
CA ARG A 82 7.98 13.50 8.74
C ARG A 82 7.28 12.26 8.22
N HIS A 83 8.02 11.21 7.87
CA HIS A 83 7.45 9.92 7.47
C HIS A 83 6.62 9.30 8.59
N PHE A 84 7.11 9.28 9.82
CA PHE A 84 6.34 8.75 10.95
C PHE A 84 5.15 9.64 11.30
N GLU A 85 5.26 10.97 11.19
CA GLU A 85 4.11 11.87 11.29
C GLU A 85 3.06 11.53 10.23
N SER A 86 3.48 11.34 8.97
CA SER A 86 2.59 10.95 7.88
C SER A 86 1.92 9.59 8.12
N LEU A 87 2.66 8.62 8.67
CA LEU A 87 2.14 7.32 9.04
C LEU A 87 1.08 7.41 10.15
N GLY A 88 1.33 8.22 11.18
CA GLY A 88 0.37 8.45 12.26
C GLY A 88 -0.91 9.13 11.76
N ILE A 89 -0.79 10.07 10.80
CA ILE A 89 -1.95 10.65 10.12
C ILE A 89 -2.70 9.55 9.34
N GLY A 90 -1.99 8.69 8.60
CA GLY A 90 -2.57 7.55 7.86
C GLY A 90 -3.40 6.62 8.75
N LEU A 91 -3.00 6.45 10.01
CA LEU A 91 -3.79 5.71 11.00
C LEU A 91 -5.13 6.41 11.30
N CYS A 92 -5.13 7.75 11.47
CA CYS A 92 -6.38 8.51 11.64
C CYS A 92 -7.22 8.50 10.36
N GLU A 93 -6.59 8.53 9.19
CA GLU A 93 -7.26 8.40 7.89
C GLU A 93 -7.98 7.06 7.73
N THR A 94 -7.43 5.98 8.30
CA THR A 94 -8.14 4.69 8.34
C THR A 94 -9.47 4.83 9.07
N ALA A 95 -9.56 5.63 10.13
CA ALA A 95 -10.82 5.91 10.82
C ALA A 95 -11.82 6.67 9.91
N VAL A 96 -11.36 7.65 9.15
CA VAL A 96 -12.18 8.36 8.16
C VAL A 96 -12.65 7.40 7.07
N THR A 97 -11.73 6.60 6.52
CA THR A 97 -12.01 5.62 5.47
C THR A 97 -13.11 4.65 5.88
N TRP A 98 -13.09 4.16 7.12
CA TRP A 98 -13.99 3.10 7.56
C TRP A 98 -15.33 3.60 8.07
N TRP A 99 -15.40 4.82 8.63
CA TRP A 99 -16.60 5.26 9.35
C TRP A 99 -17.18 6.61 8.90
N SER A 100 -16.56 7.29 7.92
CA SER A 100 -17.15 8.52 7.41
C SER A 100 -18.08 8.25 6.23
N ARG A 101 -19.07 9.12 6.06
CA ARG A 101 -19.96 9.11 4.90
C ARG A 101 -19.22 9.54 3.64
N ASP A 102 -19.73 9.15 2.48
CA ASP A 102 -19.15 9.46 1.17
C ASP A 102 -19.01 10.97 0.93
N GLU A 103 -19.99 11.76 1.35
CA GLU A 103 -19.99 13.21 1.18
C GLU A 103 -18.80 13.85 1.86
N ARG A 104 -18.49 13.41 3.10
CA ARG A 104 -17.32 13.91 3.83
C ARG A 104 -16.01 13.50 3.17
N VAL A 105 -15.92 12.30 2.65
CA VAL A 105 -14.72 11.84 1.94
C VAL A 105 -14.54 12.63 0.65
N ARG A 106 -15.62 12.85 -0.12
CA ARG A 106 -15.58 13.64 -1.35
C ARG A 106 -15.22 15.10 -1.10
N SER A 107 -15.70 15.72 -0.02
CA SER A 107 -15.40 17.12 0.29
C SER A 107 -13.91 17.36 0.62
N LEU A 108 -13.15 16.30 0.93
CA LEU A 108 -11.72 16.37 1.18
C LEU A 108 -10.88 15.98 -0.04
N ALA A 109 -11.50 15.67 -1.20
CA ALA A 109 -10.84 14.96 -2.27
C ALA A 109 -10.85 15.71 -3.60
N GLN A 110 -9.72 15.67 -4.28
CA GLN A 110 -9.57 16.07 -5.69
C GLN A 110 -9.13 14.82 -6.47
N VAL A 111 -9.88 14.45 -7.52
CA VAL A 111 -9.53 13.32 -8.40
C VAL A 111 -9.13 13.87 -9.75
N GLU A 112 -7.86 13.71 -10.11
CA GLU A 112 -7.28 14.15 -11.38
C GLU A 112 -7.07 12.93 -12.29
N GLY A 113 -7.36 13.08 -13.59
CA GLY A 113 -7.18 12.04 -14.60
C GLY A 113 -8.22 10.91 -14.51
N LEU A 114 -9.40 11.17 -13.93
CA LEU A 114 -10.49 10.20 -13.91
C LEU A 114 -10.93 9.81 -15.34
N ASP A 115 -10.86 10.74 -16.28
CA ASP A 115 -11.13 10.53 -17.69
C ASP A 115 -10.19 9.50 -18.34
N HIS A 116 -8.93 9.41 -17.91
CA HIS A 116 -8.01 8.35 -18.34
C HIS A 116 -8.57 6.97 -18.01
N LEU A 117 -9.00 6.78 -16.76
CA LEU A 117 -9.61 5.52 -16.32
C LEU A 117 -10.92 5.23 -17.05
N GLN A 118 -11.77 6.25 -17.23
CA GLN A 118 -13.05 6.10 -17.94
C GLN A 118 -12.81 5.68 -19.39
N ARG A 119 -11.86 6.31 -20.10
CA ARG A 119 -11.48 5.92 -21.47
C ARG A 119 -10.94 4.48 -21.53
N ALA A 120 -10.12 4.08 -20.55
CA ALA A 120 -9.61 2.70 -20.48
C ALA A 120 -10.74 1.68 -20.28
N LEU A 121 -11.66 1.96 -19.36
CA LEU A 121 -12.83 1.09 -19.10
C LEU A 121 -13.83 1.07 -20.27
N ALA A 122 -13.98 2.17 -21.02
CA ALA A 122 -14.85 2.21 -22.19
C ALA A 122 -14.46 1.18 -23.27
N ARG A 123 -13.20 0.71 -23.27
CA ARG A 123 -12.72 -0.34 -24.18
C ARG A 123 -13.13 -1.76 -23.77
N GLY A 124 -13.75 -1.94 -22.62
CA GLY A 124 -14.28 -3.23 -22.17
C GLY A 124 -13.25 -4.27 -21.72
N ARG A 125 -11.98 -3.88 -21.50
CA ARG A 125 -10.87 -4.80 -21.16
C ARG A 125 -10.42 -4.75 -19.71
N GLY A 126 -11.04 -3.88 -18.90
CA GLY A 126 -10.63 -3.61 -17.53
C GLY A 126 -9.39 -2.73 -17.42
N ALA A 127 -9.06 -2.34 -16.18
CA ALA A 127 -7.93 -1.47 -15.91
C ALA A 127 -7.17 -1.91 -14.65
N ILE A 128 -5.84 -1.92 -14.72
CA ILE A 128 -4.94 -2.10 -13.59
C ILE A 128 -4.45 -0.70 -13.17
N LEU A 129 -4.85 -0.28 -11.97
CA LEU A 129 -4.36 0.93 -11.34
C LEU A 129 -3.11 0.57 -10.55
N VAL A 130 -1.94 0.78 -11.16
CA VAL A 130 -0.67 0.41 -10.56
C VAL A 130 -0.10 1.57 -9.76
N GLY A 131 0.23 1.32 -8.50
CA GLY A 131 0.78 2.33 -7.59
C GLY A 131 1.83 1.78 -6.65
N GLY A 132 2.14 2.55 -5.60
CA GLY A 132 3.02 2.15 -4.52
C GLY A 132 2.32 2.20 -3.17
N HIS A 133 3.00 1.65 -2.16
CA HIS A 133 2.52 1.73 -0.79
C HIS A 133 2.83 3.11 -0.19
N PHE A 134 1.85 3.99 -0.23
CA PHE A 134 1.89 5.30 0.43
C PHE A 134 1.08 5.26 1.74
N THR A 135 1.37 6.14 2.68
CA THR A 135 0.62 6.28 3.94
C THR A 135 -0.84 6.66 3.70
N THR A 136 -1.16 7.20 2.54
CA THR A 136 -2.49 7.64 2.08
C THR A 136 -3.27 6.60 1.30
N ILE A 137 -2.79 5.34 1.25
CA ILE A 137 -3.35 4.28 0.40
C ILE A 137 -4.81 3.97 0.74
N GLU A 138 -5.14 3.88 2.02
CA GLU A 138 -6.49 3.55 2.50
C GLU A 138 -7.49 4.65 2.11
N ILE A 139 -7.16 5.91 2.41
CA ILE A 139 -8.03 7.03 2.07
C ILE A 139 -8.10 7.25 0.56
N GLY A 140 -7.00 7.05 -0.17
CA GLY A 140 -6.97 7.18 -1.61
C GLY A 140 -7.90 6.19 -2.31
N THR A 141 -7.80 4.89 -1.97
CA THR A 141 -8.70 3.86 -2.53
C THR A 141 -10.15 4.14 -2.15
N ARG A 142 -10.41 4.64 -0.95
CA ARG A 142 -11.75 5.04 -0.52
C ARG A 142 -12.29 6.20 -1.35
N ILE A 143 -11.49 7.24 -1.60
CA ILE A 143 -11.84 8.39 -2.46
C ILE A 143 -12.21 7.89 -3.85
N LEU A 144 -11.35 7.12 -4.49
CA LEU A 144 -11.62 6.58 -5.82
C LEU A 144 -12.90 5.75 -5.85
N GLY A 145 -13.12 4.93 -4.81
CA GLY A 145 -14.33 4.11 -4.66
C GLY A 145 -15.64 4.90 -4.56
N THR A 146 -15.58 6.23 -4.27
CA THR A 146 -16.78 7.09 -4.29
C THR A 146 -17.21 7.52 -5.68
N VAL A 147 -16.35 7.38 -6.69
CA VAL A 147 -16.57 7.84 -8.07
C VAL A 147 -16.56 6.71 -9.09
N VAL A 148 -15.83 5.61 -8.82
CA VAL A 148 -15.75 4.43 -9.70
C VAL A 148 -15.72 3.16 -8.83
N PRO A 149 -16.48 2.11 -9.20
CA PRO A 149 -16.33 0.80 -8.56
C PRO A 149 -14.93 0.24 -8.77
N ILE A 150 -14.21 -0.06 -7.68
CA ILE A 150 -12.86 -0.62 -7.75
C ILE A 150 -12.75 -1.93 -6.97
N ASN A 151 -11.86 -2.78 -7.43
CA ASN A 151 -11.42 -3.96 -6.72
C ASN A 151 -10.08 -3.67 -6.05
N VAL A 152 -9.97 -3.98 -4.77
CA VAL A 152 -8.76 -3.72 -3.96
C VAL A 152 -8.13 -5.04 -3.60
N LEU A 153 -6.86 -5.22 -3.99
CA LEU A 153 -6.09 -6.37 -3.52
C LEU A 153 -5.66 -6.12 -2.07
N TYR A 154 -6.00 -7.06 -1.19
CA TYR A 154 -5.61 -6.99 0.20
C TYR A 154 -4.96 -8.29 0.68
N ARG A 155 -4.07 -8.17 1.65
CA ARG A 155 -3.47 -9.31 2.33
C ARG A 155 -4.12 -9.50 3.68
N PRO A 156 -4.76 -10.66 3.95
CA PRO A 156 -5.27 -10.96 5.28
C PRO A 156 -4.17 -10.89 6.33
N THR A 157 -4.46 -10.27 7.47
CA THR A 157 -3.54 -10.19 8.60
C THR A 157 -3.67 -11.44 9.48
N ARG A 158 -2.65 -11.70 10.34
CA ARG A 158 -2.74 -12.76 11.35
C ARG A 158 -3.80 -12.47 12.42
N ASN A 159 -4.18 -11.22 12.59
CA ASN A 159 -5.24 -10.80 13.48
C ASN A 159 -6.59 -10.96 12.78
N GLU A 160 -7.36 -11.96 13.21
CA GLU A 160 -8.65 -12.31 12.60
C GLU A 160 -9.68 -11.18 12.68
N VAL A 161 -9.68 -10.41 13.79
CA VAL A 161 -10.60 -9.26 13.98
C VAL A 161 -10.29 -8.18 12.95
N LEU A 162 -9.02 -7.77 12.86
CA LEU A 162 -8.58 -6.74 11.93
C LEU A 162 -8.81 -7.18 10.48
N SER A 163 -8.49 -8.44 10.15
CA SER A 163 -8.68 -8.98 8.80
C SER A 163 -10.15 -9.02 8.39
N ALA A 164 -11.04 -9.43 9.29
CA ALA A 164 -12.48 -9.47 9.04
C ALA A 164 -13.05 -8.06 8.88
N LEU A 165 -12.62 -7.12 9.72
CA LEU A 165 -13.06 -5.72 9.64
C LEU A 165 -12.58 -5.05 8.35
N MET A 166 -11.32 -5.18 7.97
CA MET A 166 -10.81 -4.65 6.70
C MET A 166 -11.63 -5.14 5.50
N ALA A 167 -11.84 -6.44 5.38
CA ALA A 167 -12.65 -7.00 4.30
C ALA A 167 -14.09 -6.48 4.31
N SER A 168 -14.69 -6.33 5.49
CA SER A 168 -16.04 -5.78 5.67
C SER A 168 -16.12 -4.32 5.28
N GLN A 169 -15.15 -3.50 5.65
CA GLN A 169 -15.12 -2.07 5.32
C GLN A 169 -14.93 -1.82 3.83
N ILE A 170 -14.04 -2.57 3.18
CA ILE A 170 -13.88 -2.51 1.72
C ILE A 170 -15.22 -2.83 1.03
N ALA A 171 -15.90 -3.90 1.48
CA ALA A 171 -17.19 -4.29 0.89
C ALA A 171 -18.32 -3.30 1.20
N HIS A 172 -18.33 -2.69 2.40
CA HIS A 172 -19.35 -1.73 2.82
C HIS A 172 -19.41 -0.49 1.92
N HIS A 173 -18.26 -0.08 1.41
CA HIS A 173 -18.15 1.09 0.54
C HIS A 173 -18.26 0.77 -0.96
N GLY A 174 -18.89 -0.33 -1.33
CA GLY A 174 -19.12 -0.71 -2.72
C GLY A 174 -17.86 -1.19 -3.45
N GLN A 175 -16.76 -1.33 -2.74
CA GLN A 175 -15.52 -1.89 -3.27
C GLN A 175 -15.51 -3.42 -3.11
N ARG A 176 -14.78 -4.12 -3.97
CA ARG A 176 -14.60 -5.57 -3.83
C ARG A 176 -13.21 -5.87 -3.31
N ALA A 177 -13.13 -6.50 -2.13
CA ALA A 177 -11.89 -7.01 -1.58
C ALA A 177 -11.49 -8.31 -2.30
N ILE A 178 -10.33 -8.34 -2.94
CA ILE A 178 -9.74 -9.53 -3.54
C ILE A 178 -8.50 -9.90 -2.74
N ARG A 179 -8.41 -11.14 -2.27
CA ARG A 179 -7.20 -11.60 -1.59
C ARG A 179 -6.03 -11.61 -2.57
N ASN A 180 -4.87 -11.20 -2.12
CA ASN A 180 -3.67 -11.12 -2.94
C ASN A 180 -3.15 -12.47 -3.46
N ASP A 181 -3.62 -13.60 -2.90
CA ASP A 181 -3.34 -14.97 -3.33
C ASP A 181 -4.43 -15.55 -4.28
N ASP A 182 -5.56 -14.83 -4.47
CA ASP A 182 -6.66 -15.25 -5.36
C ASP A 182 -6.52 -14.64 -6.77
N ILE A 183 -5.53 -15.13 -7.49
CA ILE A 183 -5.24 -14.70 -8.87
C ILE A 183 -6.43 -14.96 -9.81
N ARG A 184 -7.21 -16.03 -9.58
CA ARG A 184 -8.37 -16.37 -10.42
C ARG A 184 -9.46 -15.29 -10.33
N THR A 185 -9.77 -14.85 -9.12
CA THR A 185 -10.75 -13.76 -8.91
C THR A 185 -10.24 -12.45 -9.46
N LEU A 186 -8.94 -12.15 -9.32
CA LEU A 186 -8.30 -10.97 -9.91
C LEU A 186 -8.45 -10.95 -11.44
N VAL A 187 -8.05 -12.02 -12.11
CA VAL A 187 -8.15 -12.13 -13.58
C VAL A 187 -9.61 -12.03 -14.04
N ARG A 188 -10.53 -12.67 -13.31
CA ARG A 188 -11.96 -12.59 -13.61
C ARG A 188 -12.51 -11.16 -13.46
N ALA A 189 -12.07 -10.42 -12.44
CA ALA A 189 -12.47 -9.03 -12.25
C ALA A 189 -12.02 -8.15 -13.43
N LEU A 190 -10.76 -8.27 -13.87
CA LEU A 190 -10.24 -7.54 -15.03
C LEU A 190 -11.00 -7.91 -16.31
N LYS A 191 -11.18 -9.20 -16.60
CA LYS A 191 -11.92 -9.68 -17.79
C LYS A 191 -13.40 -9.28 -17.80
N ARG A 192 -13.98 -8.91 -16.65
CA ARG A 192 -15.31 -8.32 -16.52
C ARG A 192 -15.30 -6.79 -16.55
N ASN A 193 -14.27 -6.22 -17.14
CA ASN A 193 -14.09 -4.77 -17.24
C ASN A 193 -13.99 -4.03 -15.89
N GLY A 194 -13.46 -4.70 -14.87
CA GLY A 194 -13.25 -4.09 -13.56
C GLY A 194 -11.97 -3.26 -13.49
N ALA A 195 -12.00 -2.17 -12.71
CA ALA A 195 -10.78 -1.50 -12.27
C ALA A 195 -10.20 -2.24 -11.04
N VAL A 196 -8.91 -2.49 -11.04
CA VAL A 196 -8.21 -3.19 -9.95
C VAL A 196 -7.02 -2.36 -9.50
N TRP A 197 -7.00 -1.98 -8.21
CA TRP A 197 -5.83 -1.38 -7.60
C TRP A 197 -4.80 -2.44 -7.21
N TYR A 198 -3.53 -2.19 -7.57
CA TYR A 198 -2.41 -3.12 -7.36
C TYR A 198 -1.11 -2.36 -7.07
N ALA A 199 -0.33 -2.80 -6.08
CA ALA A 199 0.95 -2.20 -5.72
C ALA A 199 2.07 -3.27 -5.71
N PRO A 200 2.93 -3.31 -6.74
CA PRO A 200 4.02 -4.29 -6.88
C PRO A 200 5.37 -3.86 -6.25
N ASP A 201 5.41 -2.77 -5.49
CA ASP A 201 6.63 -2.12 -5.01
C ASP A 201 7.29 -2.78 -3.80
N GLN A 202 6.68 -3.79 -3.21
CA GLN A 202 7.28 -4.52 -2.09
C GLN A 202 8.21 -5.64 -2.57
N SER A 203 9.18 -6.02 -1.69
CA SER A 203 10.09 -7.12 -1.99
C SER A 203 9.35 -8.44 -2.24
N TYR A 204 9.57 -9.02 -3.41
CA TYR A 204 8.99 -10.30 -3.83
C TYR A 204 10.09 -11.26 -4.27
N ARG A 205 10.12 -12.49 -3.71
CA ARG A 205 11.21 -13.44 -3.94
C ARG A 205 10.74 -14.81 -4.46
N ASN A 206 9.47 -14.90 -4.87
CA ASN A 206 8.91 -16.13 -5.42
C ASN A 206 9.07 -16.16 -6.96
N LYS A 207 8.58 -17.22 -7.58
CA LYS A 207 8.57 -17.40 -9.04
C LYS A 207 8.01 -16.15 -9.74
N GLY A 208 8.75 -15.62 -10.69
CA GLY A 208 8.39 -14.38 -11.40
C GLY A 208 8.94 -13.11 -10.73
N ALA A 209 9.88 -13.24 -9.78
CA ALA A 209 10.68 -12.12 -9.31
C ALA A 209 11.82 -11.83 -10.27
N ALA A 210 12.17 -10.56 -10.38
CA ALA A 210 13.38 -10.09 -11.04
C ALA A 210 14.13 -9.11 -10.12
N MET A 211 15.45 -9.03 -10.28
CA MET A 211 16.26 -7.98 -9.66
C MET A 211 16.18 -6.75 -10.56
N VAL A 212 15.52 -5.71 -10.10
CA VAL A 212 15.38 -4.45 -10.84
C VAL A 212 15.87 -3.28 -9.97
N PRO A 213 16.37 -2.21 -10.57
CA PRO A 213 16.79 -1.04 -9.80
C PRO A 213 15.60 -0.42 -9.07
N PHE A 214 15.85 0.01 -7.84
CA PHE A 214 14.98 0.88 -7.07
C PHE A 214 15.88 1.92 -6.41
N PHE A 215 15.76 3.17 -6.84
CA PHE A 215 16.73 4.24 -6.54
C PHE A 215 18.18 3.79 -6.82
N GLY A 216 18.40 3.18 -7.97
CA GLY A 216 19.70 2.69 -8.40
C GLY A 216 20.19 1.40 -7.71
N THR A 217 19.56 0.97 -6.62
CA THR A 217 19.93 -0.27 -5.90
C THR A 217 19.07 -1.44 -6.35
N PRO A 218 19.66 -2.58 -6.78
CA PRO A 218 18.89 -3.74 -7.21
C PRO A 218 17.97 -4.26 -6.10
N ALA A 219 16.71 -4.50 -6.39
CA ALA A 219 15.73 -4.99 -5.44
C ALA A 219 14.80 -6.05 -6.06
N ALA A 220 14.61 -7.15 -5.35
CA ALA A 220 13.74 -8.23 -5.82
C ALA A 220 12.28 -7.72 -5.94
N THR A 221 11.74 -7.74 -7.16
CA THR A 221 10.44 -7.17 -7.51
C THR A 221 9.64 -8.17 -8.36
N THR A 222 8.33 -8.16 -8.21
CA THR A 222 7.45 -9.00 -9.04
C THR A 222 7.28 -8.41 -10.44
N THR A 223 7.28 -9.26 -11.46
CA THR A 223 6.94 -8.90 -12.85
C THR A 223 5.46 -9.16 -13.16
N SER A 224 4.62 -9.31 -12.14
CA SER A 224 3.22 -9.73 -12.30
C SER A 224 2.34 -8.70 -13.00
N THR A 225 2.66 -7.39 -12.92
CA THR A 225 1.87 -6.34 -13.60
C THR A 225 1.81 -6.58 -15.10
N SER A 226 2.98 -6.74 -15.73
CA SER A 226 3.10 -7.04 -17.17
C SER A 226 2.37 -8.34 -17.55
N ARG A 227 2.53 -9.40 -16.75
CA ARG A 227 1.87 -10.69 -16.99
C ARG A 227 0.35 -10.60 -16.89
N LEU A 228 -0.17 -9.86 -15.88
CA LEU A 228 -1.60 -9.67 -15.71
C LEU A 228 -2.18 -8.89 -16.88
N ALA A 229 -1.52 -7.79 -17.29
CA ALA A 229 -1.93 -7.01 -18.45
C ALA A 229 -1.95 -7.85 -19.72
N ARG A 230 -0.91 -8.63 -20.00
CA ARG A 230 -0.85 -9.55 -21.16
C ARG A 230 -1.96 -10.61 -21.14
N MET A 231 -2.23 -11.21 -19.98
CA MET A 231 -3.23 -12.28 -19.83
C MET A 231 -4.67 -11.78 -19.98
N THR A 232 -4.91 -10.53 -19.59
CA THR A 232 -6.27 -9.96 -19.51
C THR A 232 -6.59 -8.96 -20.61
N GLY A 233 -5.58 -8.36 -21.24
CA GLY A 233 -5.72 -7.23 -22.15
C GLY A 233 -6.07 -5.93 -21.43
N ALA A 234 -5.99 -5.90 -20.08
CA ALA A 234 -6.33 -4.74 -19.29
C ALA A 234 -5.35 -3.59 -19.50
N ALA A 235 -5.87 -2.38 -19.55
CA ALA A 235 -5.07 -1.16 -19.56
C ALA A 235 -4.31 -1.01 -18.23
N VAL A 236 -3.09 -0.46 -18.28
CA VAL A 236 -2.31 -0.17 -17.08
C VAL A 236 -2.15 1.34 -16.94
N LEU A 237 -2.62 1.89 -15.82
CA LEU A 237 -2.55 3.31 -15.49
C LEU A 237 -1.85 3.47 -14.14
N THR A 238 -1.06 4.53 -13.99
CA THR A 238 -0.49 4.86 -12.67
C THR A 238 -1.57 5.43 -11.76
N TYR A 239 -1.42 5.15 -10.45
CA TYR A 239 -2.34 5.60 -9.42
C TYR A 239 -1.57 6.05 -8.18
N PHE A 240 -1.65 7.33 -7.85
CA PHE A 240 -0.90 7.92 -6.75
C PHE A 240 -1.79 8.81 -5.86
N PRO A 241 -2.21 8.31 -4.69
CA PRO A 241 -2.89 9.13 -3.70
C PRO A 241 -1.88 9.98 -2.93
N GLN A 242 -2.23 11.22 -2.69
CA GLN A 242 -1.40 12.21 -2.02
C GLN A 242 -2.21 12.97 -0.97
N ARG A 243 -1.64 13.17 0.22
CA ARG A 243 -2.14 14.15 1.19
C ARG A 243 -1.57 15.52 0.84
N LEU A 244 -2.44 16.49 0.67
CA LEU A 244 -2.07 17.87 0.38
C LEU A 244 -1.61 18.59 1.65
N PRO A 245 -0.84 19.68 1.54
CA PRO A 245 -0.38 20.45 2.69
C PRO A 245 -1.53 21.02 3.52
N GLY A 246 -1.28 21.18 4.82
CA GLY A 246 -2.25 21.78 5.73
C GLY A 246 -3.56 21.00 5.79
N THR A 247 -4.68 21.67 5.50
CA THR A 247 -6.03 21.13 5.54
C THR A 247 -6.68 21.01 4.18
N GLN A 248 -5.89 21.08 3.09
CA GLN A 248 -6.40 21.04 1.72
C GLN A 248 -6.93 19.64 1.31
N GLY A 249 -6.80 18.65 2.18
CA GLY A 249 -7.33 17.29 1.94
C GLY A 249 -6.38 16.43 1.10
N TYR A 250 -6.93 15.82 0.05
CA TYR A 250 -6.24 14.79 -0.73
C TYR A 250 -6.36 15.03 -2.23
N ARG A 251 -5.32 14.64 -2.95
CA ARG A 251 -5.34 14.49 -4.39
C ARG A 251 -5.15 13.02 -4.73
N VAL A 252 -6.01 12.48 -5.59
CA VAL A 252 -5.84 11.17 -6.22
C VAL A 252 -5.50 11.41 -7.68
N PHE A 253 -4.28 11.10 -8.07
CA PHE A 253 -3.82 11.24 -9.45
C PHE A 253 -3.89 9.90 -10.18
N ILE A 254 -4.55 9.88 -11.34
CA ILE A 254 -4.60 8.75 -12.27
C ILE A 254 -3.89 9.19 -13.55
N GLY A 255 -2.74 8.59 -13.83
CA GLY A 255 -1.99 8.90 -15.04
C GLY A 255 -2.67 8.36 -16.30
N PRO A 256 -2.19 8.75 -17.49
CA PRO A 256 -2.64 8.14 -18.74
C PRO A 256 -2.29 6.66 -18.75
N GLU A 257 -2.91 5.91 -19.65
CA GLU A 257 -2.51 4.52 -19.93
C GLU A 257 -1.06 4.47 -20.36
N LEU A 258 -0.34 3.51 -19.84
CA LEU A 258 1.06 3.28 -20.22
C LEU A 258 1.09 2.75 -21.67
N GLU A 259 1.65 3.56 -22.57
CA GLU A 259 1.83 3.19 -23.98
C GLU A 259 2.80 2.00 -24.08
N ASP A 260 2.60 1.14 -25.06
CA ASP A 260 3.41 -0.08 -25.30
C ASP A 260 3.61 -0.93 -24.01
N PHE A 261 2.53 -1.04 -23.23
CA PHE A 261 2.52 -1.85 -22.02
C PHE A 261 1.37 -2.88 -22.07
N PRO A 262 1.61 -4.19 -21.89
CA PRO A 262 2.91 -4.79 -21.60
C PRO A 262 3.77 -4.97 -22.87
N SER A 263 5.06 -4.70 -22.76
CA SER A 263 6.04 -5.05 -23.77
C SER A 263 6.37 -6.55 -23.74
N ASP A 264 7.23 -7.03 -24.64
CA ASP A 264 7.67 -8.42 -24.66
C ASP A 264 8.65 -8.75 -23.52
N ASP A 265 9.19 -7.75 -22.86
CA ASP A 265 10.08 -7.90 -21.69
C ASP A 265 9.40 -7.44 -20.38
N PRO A 266 8.86 -8.37 -19.56
CA PRO A 266 8.25 -8.05 -18.28
C PRO A 266 9.23 -7.42 -17.27
N VAL A 267 10.54 -7.57 -17.45
CA VAL A 267 11.55 -6.95 -16.59
C VAL A 267 11.69 -5.47 -16.97
N ALA A 268 11.78 -5.17 -18.25
CA ALA A 268 11.79 -3.79 -18.75
C ALA A 268 10.52 -3.03 -18.33
N ASP A 269 9.35 -3.65 -18.45
CA ASP A 269 8.08 -3.10 -17.96
C ASP A 269 8.13 -2.77 -16.47
N THR A 270 8.72 -3.66 -15.66
CA THR A 270 8.85 -3.47 -14.21
C THR A 270 9.81 -2.33 -13.87
N ILE A 271 10.91 -2.18 -14.61
CA ILE A 271 11.85 -1.08 -14.48
C ILE A 271 11.16 0.25 -14.84
N ARG A 272 10.42 0.28 -15.95
CA ARG A 272 9.67 1.46 -16.39
C ARG A 272 8.66 1.95 -15.34
N PHE A 273 7.86 1.05 -14.78
CA PHE A 273 6.97 1.39 -13.69
C PHE A 273 7.75 1.85 -12.44
N GLY A 274 8.86 1.18 -12.11
CA GLY A 274 9.75 1.54 -11.01
C GLY A 274 10.20 2.99 -11.10
N ALA A 275 10.61 3.45 -12.28
CA ALA A 275 11.04 4.84 -12.51
C ALA A 275 9.91 5.86 -12.28
N LEU A 276 8.68 5.54 -12.72
CA LEU A 276 7.49 6.38 -12.47
C LEU A 276 7.17 6.47 -10.98
N LEU A 277 7.29 5.35 -10.27
CA LEU A 277 7.08 5.32 -8.82
C LEU A 277 8.16 6.11 -8.08
N GLU A 278 9.44 5.98 -8.47
CA GLU A 278 10.54 6.75 -7.88
C GLU A 278 10.37 8.26 -8.07
N ALA A 279 9.95 8.69 -9.25
CA ALA A 279 9.62 10.10 -9.51
C ALA A 279 8.54 10.60 -8.56
N GLN A 280 7.47 9.82 -8.38
CA GLN A 280 6.39 10.17 -7.44
C GLN A 280 6.85 10.20 -5.99
N ILE A 281 7.70 9.25 -5.57
CA ILE A 281 8.28 9.23 -4.21
C ILE A 281 9.13 10.47 -3.96
N ARG A 282 9.92 10.93 -4.94
CA ARG A 282 10.75 12.14 -4.80
C ARG A 282 9.94 13.41 -4.59
N HIS A 283 8.71 13.48 -5.11
CA HIS A 283 7.81 14.63 -4.87
C HIS A 283 7.28 14.67 -3.44
N HIS A 284 6.99 13.53 -2.83
CA HIS A 284 6.40 13.43 -1.48
C HIS A 284 7.02 12.26 -0.70
N PRO A 285 8.35 12.33 -0.43
CA PRO A 285 9.08 11.21 0.15
C PRO A 285 8.60 10.84 1.56
N GLU A 286 8.03 11.77 2.31
CA GLU A 286 7.47 11.51 3.65
C GLU A 286 6.21 10.62 3.61
N GLN A 287 5.54 10.52 2.45
CA GLN A 287 4.32 9.76 2.32
C GLN A 287 4.54 8.33 1.81
N TYR A 288 5.73 8.00 1.31
CA TYR A 288 6.03 6.62 0.92
C TYR A 288 6.28 5.71 2.15
N LEU A 289 5.85 4.44 2.09
CA LEU A 289 5.94 3.51 3.21
C LEU A 289 7.35 2.92 3.36
N TRP A 290 8.28 3.68 3.93
CA TRP A 290 9.68 3.28 4.12
C TRP A 290 9.89 2.09 5.07
N MET A 291 8.91 1.70 5.86
CA MET A 291 9.04 0.63 6.87
C MET A 291 9.14 -0.79 6.30
N HIS A 292 8.90 -0.98 5.01
CA HIS A 292 9.04 -2.29 4.37
C HIS A 292 10.50 -2.58 4.04
N ARG A 293 10.98 -3.81 4.35
CA ARG A 293 12.32 -4.27 3.95
C ARG A 293 12.37 -4.47 2.43
N ARG A 294 12.63 -3.39 1.70
CA ARG A 294 12.60 -3.36 0.24
C ARG A 294 13.78 -4.13 -0.38
N PHE A 295 14.97 -3.95 0.18
CA PHE A 295 16.22 -4.50 -0.35
C PHE A 295 16.49 -5.89 0.21
N LYS A 296 15.83 -6.89 -0.41
CA LYS A 296 16.08 -8.31 -0.23
C LYS A 296 16.42 -8.91 -1.57
N GLY A 297 17.55 -9.62 -1.67
CA GLY A 297 18.00 -10.26 -2.88
C GLY A 297 17.36 -11.60 -3.16
N LEU A 298 17.61 -12.12 -4.36
CA LEU A 298 17.19 -13.45 -4.80
C LEU A 298 18.30 -14.49 -4.56
N SER A 299 19.58 -14.06 -4.44
CA SER A 299 20.73 -14.92 -4.17
C SER A 299 21.24 -14.78 -2.74
N ALA A 300 22.08 -15.72 -2.31
CA ALA A 300 22.74 -15.70 -1.02
C ALA A 300 23.80 -14.60 -0.90
N ASP A 301 24.38 -14.19 -2.03
CA ASP A 301 25.46 -13.19 -2.09
C ASP A 301 24.94 -11.75 -2.08
N TYR A 302 23.62 -11.58 -2.14
CA TYR A 302 23.03 -10.24 -2.07
C TYR A 302 23.28 -9.62 -0.68
N PRO A 303 23.69 -8.33 -0.62
CA PRO A 303 24.01 -7.66 0.63
C PRO A 303 22.88 -7.68 1.65
N ASP A 304 23.19 -7.97 2.92
CA ASP A 304 22.23 -7.88 4.01
C ASP A 304 22.13 -6.43 4.52
N TYR A 305 21.29 -5.65 3.90
CA TYR A 305 21.08 -4.24 4.27
C TYR A 305 20.45 -4.03 5.66
N TYR A 306 19.91 -5.09 6.30
CA TYR A 306 19.13 -4.96 7.55
C TYR A 306 19.69 -5.71 8.75
N GLY A 307 20.84 -6.39 8.60
CA GLY A 307 21.58 -7.02 9.70
C GLY A 307 20.88 -8.17 10.43
N ARG A 308 19.90 -8.84 9.80
CA ARG A 308 19.10 -9.91 10.43
C ARG A 308 19.07 -11.25 9.69
N ASP A 309 19.59 -11.34 8.50
CA ASP A 309 19.56 -12.61 7.73
C ASP A 309 20.63 -13.61 8.19
N THR A 310 21.62 -13.19 8.99
CA THR A 310 22.63 -14.07 9.59
C THR A 310 22.04 -15.17 10.49
N ARG A 311 20.90 -14.93 11.16
CA ARG A 311 20.24 -15.96 11.99
C ARG A 311 19.50 -17.01 11.17
N LEU A 312 19.00 -16.66 9.97
CA LEU A 312 18.35 -17.59 9.07
C LEU A 312 19.38 -18.45 8.31
N ARG A 313 20.54 -17.88 7.96
CA ARG A 313 21.67 -18.63 7.38
C ARG A 313 22.20 -19.71 8.34
N LYS A 314 22.36 -19.39 9.63
CA LYS A 314 22.76 -20.39 10.64
C LYS A 314 21.75 -21.55 10.78
N ARG A 315 20.44 -21.27 10.69
CA ARG A 315 19.40 -22.32 10.74
C ARG A 315 19.33 -23.19 9.47
N ALA A 316 19.65 -22.64 8.31
CA ALA A 316 19.71 -23.40 7.05
C ALA A 316 20.95 -24.29 6.98
N LEU A 317 22.10 -23.81 7.47
CA LEU A 317 23.34 -24.59 7.56
C LEU A 317 23.27 -25.74 8.59
N VAL A 318 22.52 -25.57 9.68
CA VAL A 318 22.30 -26.60 10.71
C VAL A 318 21.27 -27.65 10.29
N ARG A 319 20.44 -27.38 9.28
CA ARG A 319 19.46 -28.37 8.73
C ARG A 319 19.93 -29.08 7.48
N GLY A 320 21.10 -28.73 6.96
CA GLY A 320 21.73 -29.35 5.77
C GLY A 320 22.99 -30.16 6.09
N SER A 321 23.27 -30.39 7.40
CA SER A 321 24.33 -31.29 7.88
C SER A 321 23.71 -32.53 8.51
#